data_3636f0e468029bb725332783907f2ca9
#
_entry.id   3636f0e468029bb725332783907f2ca9
#
_cell.length_a   1.000
_cell.length_b   1.000
_cell.length_c   1.000
_cell.angle_alpha   90.00
_cell.angle_beta   90.00
_cell.angle_gamma   90.00
#
_symmetry.space_group_name_H-M   'P 1'
#
loop_
_entity.id
_entity.type
_entity.pdbx_description
1 polymer ?
#
loop_
_entity_poly.entity_id
_entity_poly.type
_entity_poly.pdbx_seq_one_letter_code
_entity_poly.pdbx_strand_id
1 'polypeptide(L)'
;MGLLAVKDEPAFYSRRAASCIVLRMNLQTINMITFGGGYSLPAWVAQRQGFFAQHGIAVNITYTPNSVYLMKNLIEGKFDLTVTAIDNLVAYQEGQGEAEYEGACDLVAFMGVDDSFQSLMAAPDIQSVADLRGKKIAVDALTTGYAFILREMIARAGMTDADVTYERTGGGPTRMRAMLGGHYAAGLLATPLDRIAADQGFTRLGTARGLLGRYQGRTGFAQRSWIRDNEAAVIGFMRAYRDAMDWLYDCNNRGAAAALLIANDAAMTPELARQSLDILLDEKNGFFRDLALDLEGIRTVLALRTRFGVPQKTLTDPAPYVDLTLHAKAFDNR
;
A
#
# COMPACT_ATOMS: atom_id res chain seq x y z
N MET A 1 2.39 42.27 67.78
CA MET A 1 2.80 43.52 67.18
C MET A 1 3.54 43.20 65.94
N GLY A 2 3.15 43.46 64.76
CA GLY A 2 2.35 44.37 64.05
C GLY A 2 1.96 43.77 62.71
N LEU A 3 0.71 44.01 62.35
CA LEU A 3 0.14 43.76 61.01
C LEU A 3 0.80 44.65 59.96
N LEU A 4 1.07 44.09 58.78
CA LEU A 4 1.19 44.87 57.58
C LEU A 4 0.27 44.26 56.51
N ALA A 5 -0.65 45.11 56.06
CA ALA A 5 -1.68 44.86 55.10
C ALA A 5 -1.10 44.62 53.68
N VAL A 6 -1.66 43.66 52.98
CA VAL A 6 -1.45 43.46 51.53
C VAL A 6 -2.57 44.22 50.83
N LYS A 7 -2.19 45.11 49.92
CA LYS A 7 -3.06 45.91 49.06
C LYS A 7 -3.43 45.13 47.79
N ASP A 8 -4.68 45.28 47.44
CA ASP A 8 -5.46 45.06 46.25
C ASP A 8 -4.76 44.69 44.91
N GLU A 9 -5.21 43.61 44.33
CA GLU A 9 -5.11 43.29 42.92
C GLU A 9 -6.11 44.12 42.12
N PRO A 10 -5.77 44.58 40.90
CA PRO A 10 -6.77 44.96 39.92
C PRO A 10 -7.24 43.79 39.08
N ALA A 11 -8.53 43.50 39.22
CA ALA A 11 -9.29 42.70 38.27
C ALA A 11 -9.24 43.32 36.87
N PHE A 12 -8.79 42.54 35.86
CA PHE A 12 -9.26 42.68 34.47
C PHE A 12 -8.68 41.51 33.64
N TYR A 13 -9.34 40.38 33.65
CA TYR A 13 -9.35 39.47 32.48
C TYR A 13 -10.77 38.93 32.28
N SER A 14 -11.51 39.65 31.47
CA SER A 14 -12.75 39.19 30.87
C SER A 14 -12.48 37.90 30.10
N ARG A 15 -12.90 36.78 30.65
CA ARG A 15 -13.00 35.50 29.92
C ARG A 15 -14.11 35.64 28.89
N ARG A 16 -13.78 36.03 27.66
CA ARG A 16 -14.59 35.64 26.50
C ARG A 16 -14.38 34.13 26.33
N ALA A 17 -15.33 33.36 26.84
CA ALA A 17 -15.53 31.98 26.45
C ALA A 17 -15.86 31.98 24.95
N ALA A 18 -14.86 31.75 24.12
CA ALA A 18 -15.09 31.34 22.74
C ALA A 18 -15.75 29.95 22.85
N SER A 19 -17.07 29.91 22.72
CA SER A 19 -17.81 28.68 22.43
C SER A 19 -17.30 28.17 21.09
N CYS A 20 -16.29 27.29 21.12
CA CYS A 20 -16.04 26.37 20.03
C CYS A 20 -17.30 25.50 19.91
N ILE A 21 -18.20 25.88 19.03
CA ILE A 21 -19.21 24.98 18.48
C ILE A 21 -18.39 23.92 17.74
N VAL A 22 -18.05 22.82 18.42
CA VAL A 22 -17.62 21.59 17.78
C VAL A 22 -18.87 21.08 17.05
N LEU A 23 -19.05 21.51 15.80
CA LEU A 23 -19.93 20.83 14.88
C LEU A 23 -19.49 19.35 14.93
N ARG A 24 -20.30 18.49 15.56
CA ARG A 24 -20.17 17.05 15.42
C ARG A 24 -20.46 16.76 13.95
N MET A 25 -19.42 16.79 13.13
CA MET A 25 -19.49 16.27 11.77
C MET A 25 -19.87 14.81 11.93
N ASN A 26 -21.01 14.43 11.36
CA ASN A 26 -21.43 13.03 11.32
C ASN A 26 -20.57 12.35 10.23
N LEU A 27 -19.35 11.93 10.59
CA LEU A 27 -18.41 11.33 9.66
C LEU A 27 -18.86 9.91 9.33
N GLN A 28 -18.92 9.58 8.05
CA GLN A 28 -19.15 8.20 7.64
C GLN A 28 -17.89 7.38 7.91
N THR A 29 -18.05 6.29 8.69
CA THR A 29 -16.91 5.40 9.00
C THR A 29 -16.64 4.44 7.86
N ILE A 30 -15.36 4.32 7.51
CA ILE A 30 -14.82 3.35 6.54
C ILE A 30 -13.83 2.45 7.28
N ASN A 31 -14.03 1.14 7.19
CA ASN A 31 -13.09 0.13 7.72
C ASN A 31 -12.19 -0.35 6.59
N MET A 32 -10.96 0.14 6.55
CA MET A 32 -9.96 -0.23 5.55
C MET A 32 -9.06 -1.34 6.06
N ILE A 33 -8.82 -2.36 5.24
CA ILE A 33 -7.78 -3.36 5.47
C ILE A 33 -6.64 -3.17 4.46
N THR A 34 -5.39 -3.20 4.91
CA THR A 34 -4.21 -3.03 4.05
C THR A 34 -2.99 -3.69 4.66
N PHE A 35 -1.89 -3.76 3.93
CA PHE A 35 -0.61 -4.17 4.50
C PHE A 35 0.06 -3.03 5.26
N GLY A 36 0.80 -3.35 6.33
CA GLY A 36 1.67 -2.39 7.01
C GLY A 36 2.98 -2.20 6.26
N GLY A 37 3.44 -0.96 6.15
CA GLY A 37 4.71 -0.59 5.53
C GLY A 37 4.70 0.86 5.04
N GLY A 38 5.87 1.41 4.69
CA GLY A 38 6.02 2.81 4.32
C GLY A 38 5.23 3.25 3.08
N TYR A 39 4.82 2.31 2.25
CA TYR A 39 3.89 2.56 1.15
C TYR A 39 2.45 2.92 1.62
N SER A 40 2.17 2.78 2.93
CA SER A 40 0.94 3.31 3.54
C SER A 40 1.07 4.80 3.92
N LEU A 41 2.19 5.43 3.61
CA LEU A 41 2.48 6.83 3.94
C LEU A 41 1.35 7.80 3.52
N PRO A 42 0.71 7.69 2.34
CA PRO A 42 -0.41 8.56 2.00
C PRO A 42 -1.60 8.43 2.96
N ALA A 43 -1.93 7.20 3.39
CA ALA A 43 -2.99 6.97 4.37
C ALA A 43 -2.63 7.56 5.74
N TRP A 44 -1.38 7.42 6.18
CA TRP A 44 -0.91 8.01 7.44
C TRP A 44 -0.96 9.53 7.41
N VAL A 45 -0.59 10.14 6.29
CA VAL A 45 -0.69 11.59 6.10
C VAL A 45 -2.16 12.01 6.11
N ALA A 46 -3.03 11.34 5.36
CA ALA A 46 -4.46 11.67 5.34
C ALA A 46 -5.09 11.62 6.74
N GLN A 47 -4.71 10.62 7.54
CA GLN A 47 -5.17 10.49 8.92
C GLN A 47 -4.55 11.56 9.83
N ARG A 48 -3.24 11.80 9.75
CA ARG A 48 -2.52 12.73 10.61
C ARG A 48 -2.87 14.18 10.35
N GLN A 49 -3.08 14.56 9.07
CA GLN A 49 -3.45 15.91 8.67
C GLN A 49 -4.96 16.17 8.74
N GLY A 50 -5.77 15.14 9.05
CA GLY A 50 -7.21 15.26 9.14
C GLY A 50 -7.94 15.34 7.79
N PHE A 51 -7.28 14.98 6.68
CA PHE A 51 -7.87 15.05 5.35
C PHE A 51 -9.10 14.14 5.20
N PHE A 52 -9.12 12.97 5.85
CA PHE A 52 -10.31 12.13 5.87
C PHE A 52 -11.51 12.87 6.48
N ALA A 53 -11.34 13.52 7.64
CA ALA A 53 -12.42 14.28 8.28
C ALA A 53 -12.86 15.48 7.45
N GLN A 54 -11.95 16.18 6.77
CA GLN A 54 -12.26 17.29 5.85
C GLN A 54 -13.17 16.85 4.69
N HIS A 55 -13.07 15.57 4.28
CA HIS A 55 -13.91 14.97 3.24
C HIS A 55 -15.09 14.15 3.79
N GLY A 56 -15.49 14.38 5.05
CA GLY A 56 -16.70 13.82 5.65
C GLY A 56 -16.61 12.35 6.07
N ILE A 57 -15.41 11.78 6.15
CA ILE A 57 -15.19 10.38 6.51
C ILE A 57 -14.24 10.21 7.70
N ALA A 58 -14.40 9.09 8.41
CA ALA A 58 -13.45 8.59 9.38
C ALA A 58 -12.95 7.22 8.91
N VAL A 59 -11.63 6.99 8.87
CA VAL A 59 -11.05 5.74 8.36
C VAL A 59 -10.38 4.96 9.48
N ASN A 60 -10.87 3.75 9.74
CA ASN A 60 -10.23 2.77 10.61
C ASN A 60 -9.28 1.91 9.78
N ILE A 61 -7.98 1.98 10.03
CA ILE A 61 -6.97 1.21 9.31
C ILE A 61 -6.63 -0.06 10.08
N THR A 62 -6.85 -1.22 9.47
CA THR A 62 -6.45 -2.53 9.99
C THR A 62 -5.35 -3.11 9.11
N TYR A 63 -4.26 -3.57 9.74
CA TYR A 63 -3.17 -4.21 9.01
C TYR A 63 -3.37 -5.72 8.92
N THR A 64 -3.26 -6.23 7.70
CA THR A 64 -3.36 -7.66 7.42
C THR A 64 -2.04 -8.39 7.63
N PRO A 65 -2.06 -9.66 8.10
CA PRO A 65 -0.87 -10.51 8.13
C PRO A 65 -0.45 -11.02 6.73
N ASN A 66 -1.41 -11.22 5.81
CA ASN A 66 -1.18 -11.75 4.46
C ASN A 66 -2.36 -11.44 3.52
N SER A 67 -2.16 -11.67 2.21
CA SER A 67 -3.17 -11.41 1.18
C SER A 67 -4.38 -12.33 1.28
N VAL A 68 -4.20 -13.57 1.70
CA VAL A 68 -5.30 -14.56 1.84
C VAL A 68 -6.31 -14.06 2.89
N TYR A 69 -5.81 -13.64 4.07
CA TYR A 69 -6.66 -13.06 5.12
C TYR A 69 -7.36 -11.78 4.64
N LEU A 70 -6.60 -10.88 3.96
CA LEU A 70 -7.14 -9.62 3.45
C LEU A 70 -8.31 -9.88 2.51
N MET A 71 -8.09 -10.68 1.47
CA MET A 71 -9.07 -10.87 0.40
C MET A 71 -10.31 -11.60 0.90
N LYS A 72 -10.15 -12.65 1.72
CA LYS A 72 -11.28 -13.33 2.35
C LYS A 72 -12.18 -12.35 3.10
N ASN A 73 -11.61 -11.58 4.01
CA ASN A 73 -12.39 -10.70 4.88
C ASN A 73 -12.98 -9.47 4.14
N LEU A 74 -12.32 -9.01 3.06
CA LEU A 74 -12.86 -7.97 2.19
C LEU A 74 -14.08 -8.48 1.39
N ILE A 75 -13.96 -9.67 0.77
CA ILE A 75 -15.04 -10.27 -0.03
C ILE A 75 -16.24 -10.60 0.87
N GLU A 76 -16.02 -11.10 2.06
CA GLU A 76 -17.06 -11.38 3.06
C GLU A 76 -17.65 -10.11 3.73
N GLY A 77 -17.21 -8.90 3.32
CA GLY A 77 -17.79 -7.64 3.80
C GLY A 77 -17.41 -7.26 5.24
N LYS A 78 -16.38 -7.88 5.83
CA LYS A 78 -15.87 -7.46 7.15
C LYS A 78 -15.09 -6.15 7.12
N PHE A 79 -14.62 -5.78 5.94
CA PHE A 79 -13.99 -4.50 5.63
C PHE A 79 -14.64 -3.90 4.39
N ASP A 80 -14.66 -2.59 4.35
CA ASP A 80 -15.36 -1.82 3.34
C ASP A 80 -14.53 -1.68 2.06
N LEU A 81 -13.24 -1.40 2.21
CA LEU A 81 -12.30 -1.24 1.11
C LEU A 81 -10.88 -1.64 1.51
N THR A 82 -10.03 -1.72 0.50
CA THR A 82 -8.59 -1.94 0.68
C THR A 82 -7.77 -1.03 -0.23
N VAL A 83 -6.49 -0.81 0.16
CA VAL A 83 -5.45 -0.28 -0.72
C VAL A 83 -4.32 -1.33 -0.79
N THR A 84 -4.32 -2.13 -1.85
CA THR A 84 -3.34 -3.20 -2.07
C THR A 84 -3.12 -3.46 -3.57
N ALA A 85 -2.28 -4.44 -3.93
CA ALA A 85 -2.00 -4.76 -5.33
C ALA A 85 -3.28 -5.13 -6.09
N ILE A 86 -3.49 -4.53 -7.28
CA ILE A 86 -4.64 -4.83 -8.15
C ILE A 86 -4.67 -6.31 -8.55
N ASP A 87 -3.52 -6.93 -8.58
CA ASP A 87 -3.40 -8.35 -8.85
C ASP A 87 -4.29 -9.22 -7.92
N ASN A 88 -4.43 -8.83 -6.64
CA ASN A 88 -5.33 -9.53 -5.72
C ASN A 88 -6.79 -9.44 -6.18
N LEU A 89 -7.24 -8.28 -6.64
CA LEU A 89 -8.58 -8.12 -7.20
C LEU A 89 -8.78 -9.07 -8.40
N VAL A 90 -7.87 -9.03 -9.37
CA VAL A 90 -7.93 -9.89 -10.57
C VAL A 90 -7.91 -11.36 -10.19
N ALA A 91 -7.01 -11.75 -9.27
CA ALA A 91 -6.90 -13.13 -8.78
C ALA A 91 -8.24 -13.71 -8.34
N TYR A 92 -8.94 -12.98 -7.50
CA TYR A 92 -10.17 -13.49 -6.89
C TYR A 92 -11.37 -13.40 -7.83
N GLN A 93 -11.47 -12.38 -8.69
CA GLN A 93 -12.50 -12.33 -9.73
C GLN A 93 -12.35 -13.46 -10.74
N GLU A 94 -11.10 -13.87 -11.02
CA GLU A 94 -10.82 -14.92 -11.98
C GLU A 94 -10.76 -16.35 -11.38
N GLY A 95 -10.98 -16.47 -10.07
CA GLY A 95 -10.91 -17.75 -9.37
C GLY A 95 -9.49 -18.32 -9.29
N GLN A 96 -8.49 -17.44 -9.33
CA GLN A 96 -7.07 -17.78 -9.22
C GLN A 96 -6.49 -17.44 -7.83
N GLY A 97 -7.31 -16.99 -6.88
CA GLY A 97 -6.91 -16.70 -5.50
C GLY A 97 -6.83 -17.96 -4.63
N GLU A 98 -6.11 -17.88 -3.50
CA GLU A 98 -5.91 -19.02 -2.59
C GLU A 98 -6.98 -19.12 -1.48
N ALA A 99 -7.64 -18.01 -1.13
CA ALA A 99 -8.63 -18.05 -0.06
C ALA A 99 -9.95 -18.66 -0.53
N GLU A 100 -10.49 -19.54 0.28
CA GLU A 100 -11.91 -19.87 0.23
C GLU A 100 -12.71 -18.79 0.95
N TYR A 101 -13.82 -18.34 0.36
CA TYR A 101 -14.67 -17.29 0.88
C TYR A 101 -16.12 -17.55 0.58
N GLU A 102 -17.02 -16.93 1.35
CA GLU A 102 -18.45 -16.97 1.13
C GLU A 102 -18.93 -15.75 0.36
N GLY A 103 -19.98 -15.91 -0.46
CA GLY A 103 -20.58 -14.83 -1.22
C GLY A 103 -19.99 -14.61 -2.61
N ALA A 104 -20.35 -13.49 -3.24
CA ALA A 104 -19.90 -13.12 -4.56
C ALA A 104 -18.65 -12.24 -4.49
N CYS A 105 -17.71 -12.46 -5.39
CA CYS A 105 -16.56 -11.58 -5.60
C CYS A 105 -16.87 -10.67 -6.80
N ASP A 106 -17.25 -9.42 -6.52
CA ASP A 106 -17.51 -8.38 -7.53
C ASP A 106 -16.73 -7.11 -7.18
N LEU A 107 -15.41 -7.23 -7.20
CA LEU A 107 -14.48 -6.17 -6.82
C LEU A 107 -14.19 -5.25 -8.01
N VAL A 108 -13.97 -3.96 -7.73
CA VAL A 108 -13.54 -3.00 -8.75
C VAL A 108 -12.57 -1.98 -8.16
N ALA A 109 -11.51 -1.67 -8.93
CA ALA A 109 -10.54 -0.63 -8.57
C ALA A 109 -11.05 0.74 -9.02
N PHE A 110 -10.89 1.74 -8.14
CA PHE A 110 -11.35 3.10 -8.36
C PHE A 110 -10.21 4.15 -8.34
N MET A 111 -9.03 3.81 -7.84
CA MET A 111 -7.84 4.68 -7.89
C MET A 111 -6.56 3.87 -7.97
N GLY A 112 -5.54 4.42 -8.67
CA GLY A 112 -4.17 3.93 -8.67
C GLY A 112 -3.33 4.66 -7.61
N VAL A 113 -2.35 3.97 -7.03
CA VAL A 113 -1.48 4.55 -5.98
C VAL A 113 -0.01 4.52 -6.37
N ASP A 114 0.47 3.42 -6.93
CA ASP A 114 1.89 3.22 -7.27
C ASP A 114 2.11 2.04 -8.24
N ASP A 115 3.38 1.83 -8.59
CA ASP A 115 3.83 0.69 -9.38
C ASP A 115 4.39 -0.48 -8.54
N SER A 116 4.13 -0.51 -7.25
CA SER A 116 4.50 -1.52 -6.25
C SER A 116 5.86 -1.35 -5.55
N PHE A 117 6.83 -0.61 -6.10
CA PHE A 117 8.18 -0.40 -5.55
C PHE A 117 8.92 -1.70 -5.18
N GLN A 118 8.66 -2.82 -5.85
CA GLN A 118 9.22 -4.12 -5.48
C GLN A 118 10.66 -4.29 -5.97
N SER A 119 11.54 -4.69 -5.05
CA SER A 119 12.92 -5.10 -5.32
C SER A 119 13.11 -6.56 -4.91
N LEU A 120 13.78 -7.36 -5.74
CA LEU A 120 14.24 -8.69 -5.35
C LEU A 120 15.50 -8.52 -4.51
N MET A 121 15.36 -8.76 -3.21
CA MET A 121 16.44 -8.72 -2.24
C MET A 121 16.90 -10.13 -1.92
N ALA A 122 18.20 -10.37 -1.83
CA ALA A 122 18.81 -11.66 -1.57
C ALA A 122 19.88 -11.57 -0.49
N ALA A 123 20.17 -12.71 0.16
CA ALA A 123 21.22 -12.83 1.16
C ALA A 123 22.59 -12.37 0.59
N PRO A 124 23.54 -11.93 1.43
CA PRO A 124 24.79 -11.31 0.96
C PRO A 124 25.66 -12.19 0.05
N ASP A 125 25.56 -13.51 0.18
CA ASP A 125 26.28 -14.51 -0.63
C ASP A 125 25.65 -14.74 -2.02
N ILE A 126 24.48 -14.17 -2.30
CA ILE A 126 23.75 -14.29 -3.55
C ILE A 126 23.98 -13.00 -4.38
N GLN A 127 24.61 -13.13 -5.53
CA GLN A 127 24.98 -11.98 -6.38
C GLN A 127 24.19 -11.91 -7.70
N SER A 128 23.51 -12.98 -8.07
CA SER A 128 22.68 -13.06 -9.27
C SER A 128 21.41 -13.88 -9.04
N VAL A 129 20.43 -13.73 -9.91
CA VAL A 129 19.19 -14.53 -9.85
C VAL A 129 19.53 -16.03 -10.07
N ALA A 130 20.56 -16.36 -10.85
CA ALA A 130 20.98 -17.72 -11.09
C ALA A 130 21.50 -18.43 -9.82
N ASP A 131 22.06 -17.69 -8.86
CA ASP A 131 22.55 -18.23 -7.58
C ASP A 131 21.41 -18.70 -6.65
N LEU A 132 20.17 -18.38 -7.00
CA LEU A 132 18.98 -18.82 -6.28
C LEU A 132 18.63 -20.30 -6.56
N ARG A 133 19.34 -20.98 -7.48
CA ARG A 133 19.12 -22.40 -7.77
C ARG A 133 19.26 -23.26 -6.51
N GLY A 134 18.25 -24.08 -6.23
CA GLY A 134 18.15 -24.92 -5.05
C GLY A 134 17.84 -24.18 -3.74
N LYS A 135 17.58 -22.87 -3.79
CA LYS A 135 17.32 -22.05 -2.60
C LYS A 135 15.84 -21.93 -2.27
N LYS A 136 15.56 -21.62 -1.00
CA LYS A 136 14.23 -21.24 -0.51
C LYS A 136 14.01 -19.75 -0.67
N ILE A 137 12.88 -19.38 -1.25
CA ILE A 137 12.50 -18.00 -1.52
C ILE A 137 11.19 -17.67 -0.80
N ALA A 138 11.18 -16.55 -0.08
CA ALA A 138 10.05 -16.09 0.70
C ALA A 138 9.01 -15.38 -0.18
N VAL A 139 7.75 -15.81 -0.09
CA VAL A 139 6.61 -15.16 -0.76
C VAL A 139 5.47 -14.90 0.24
N ASP A 140 4.55 -13.98 -0.08
CA ASP A 140 3.34 -13.77 0.73
C ASP A 140 2.40 -14.98 0.60
N ALA A 141 2.00 -15.28 -0.63
CA ALA A 141 1.25 -16.45 -1.04
C ALA A 141 1.71 -16.88 -2.44
N LEU A 142 1.40 -18.12 -2.86
CA LEU A 142 1.97 -18.68 -4.10
C LEU A 142 1.30 -18.13 -5.38
N THR A 143 0.09 -17.60 -5.26
CA THR A 143 -0.73 -17.11 -6.40
C THR A 143 -0.84 -15.60 -6.45
N THR A 144 -0.06 -14.87 -5.65
CA THR A 144 -0.04 -13.39 -5.70
C THR A 144 0.77 -12.88 -6.90
N GLY A 145 0.44 -11.69 -7.39
CA GLY A 145 1.17 -11.05 -8.48
C GLY A 145 2.65 -10.84 -8.16
N TYR A 146 2.99 -10.60 -6.90
CA TYR A 146 4.39 -10.49 -6.50
C TYR A 146 5.12 -11.83 -6.57
N ALA A 147 4.47 -12.95 -6.28
CA ALA A 147 5.03 -14.27 -6.56
C ALA A 147 5.21 -14.47 -8.08
N PHE A 148 4.27 -13.98 -8.90
CA PHE A 148 4.39 -14.08 -10.36
C PHE A 148 5.50 -13.18 -10.94
N ILE A 149 5.72 -11.97 -10.38
CA ILE A 149 6.90 -11.15 -10.73
C ILE A 149 8.19 -11.92 -10.43
N LEU A 150 8.27 -12.56 -9.29
CA LEU A 150 9.45 -13.36 -8.89
C LEU A 150 9.65 -14.55 -9.83
N ARG A 151 8.58 -15.30 -10.17
CA ARG A 151 8.64 -16.39 -11.15
C ARG A 151 9.10 -15.91 -12.54
N GLU A 152 8.66 -14.71 -12.94
CA GLU A 152 9.14 -14.09 -14.19
C GLU A 152 10.63 -13.74 -14.13
N MET A 153 11.14 -13.23 -12.97
CA MET A 153 12.58 -12.99 -12.77
C MET A 153 13.39 -14.29 -12.86
N ILE A 154 12.91 -15.36 -12.24
CA ILE A 154 13.51 -16.70 -12.29
C ILE A 154 13.53 -17.22 -13.73
N ALA A 155 12.40 -17.11 -14.46
CA ALA A 155 12.31 -17.58 -15.84
C ALA A 155 13.26 -16.83 -16.79
N ARG A 156 13.41 -15.51 -16.62
CA ARG A 156 14.35 -14.72 -17.44
C ARG A 156 15.82 -15.01 -17.15
N ALA A 157 16.12 -15.54 -15.96
CA ALA A 157 17.45 -16.06 -15.63
C ALA A 157 17.72 -17.48 -16.18
N GLY A 158 16.81 -18.01 -17.03
CA GLY A 158 16.95 -19.35 -17.60
C GLY A 158 16.66 -20.48 -16.63
N MET A 159 15.91 -20.21 -15.58
CA MET A 159 15.46 -21.18 -14.58
C MET A 159 13.95 -21.42 -14.67
N THR A 160 13.50 -22.46 -13.98
CA THR A 160 12.10 -22.87 -13.84
C THR A 160 11.68 -22.85 -12.38
N ASP A 161 10.37 -22.99 -12.12
CA ASP A 161 9.86 -23.12 -10.75
C ASP A 161 10.43 -24.35 -10.01
N ALA A 162 10.85 -25.39 -10.73
CA ALA A 162 11.49 -26.59 -10.15
C ALA A 162 12.92 -26.33 -9.64
N ASP A 163 13.54 -25.22 -10.04
CA ASP A 163 14.90 -24.86 -9.63
C ASP A 163 14.97 -24.16 -8.28
N VAL A 164 13.82 -23.75 -7.72
CA VAL A 164 13.73 -23.03 -6.44
C VAL A 164 12.56 -23.54 -5.61
N THR A 165 12.55 -23.21 -4.31
CA THR A 165 11.41 -23.53 -3.44
C THR A 165 10.75 -22.25 -2.94
N TYR A 166 9.48 -22.04 -3.28
CA TYR A 166 8.69 -20.90 -2.77
C TYR A 166 8.01 -21.29 -1.46
N GLU A 167 8.21 -20.52 -0.41
CA GLU A 167 7.55 -20.75 0.88
C GLU A 167 6.73 -19.53 1.34
N ARG A 168 5.50 -19.77 1.81
CA ARG A 168 4.60 -18.74 2.35
C ARG A 168 5.14 -18.20 3.66
N THR A 169 5.41 -16.89 3.72
CA THR A 169 5.92 -16.18 4.89
C THR A 169 5.06 -15.00 5.32
N GLY A 170 4.05 -14.67 4.52
CA GLY A 170 3.18 -13.52 4.77
C GLY A 170 3.71 -12.19 4.27
N GLY A 171 3.15 -11.08 4.80
CA GLY A 171 3.42 -9.72 4.33
C GLY A 171 4.87 -9.27 4.45
N GLY A 172 5.20 -8.14 3.77
CA GLY A 172 6.56 -7.64 3.64
C GLY A 172 7.39 -7.58 4.94
N PRO A 173 6.87 -6.98 6.03
CA PRO A 173 7.64 -6.90 7.29
C PRO A 173 7.98 -8.28 7.88
N THR A 174 7.05 -9.24 7.82
CA THR A 174 7.29 -10.61 8.30
C THR A 174 8.29 -11.33 7.41
N ARG A 175 8.15 -11.18 6.08
CA ARG A 175 9.08 -11.75 5.09
C ARG A 175 10.48 -11.19 5.27
N MET A 176 10.65 -9.89 5.43
CA MET A 176 11.96 -9.27 5.67
C MET A 176 12.61 -9.84 6.94
N ARG A 177 11.88 -9.90 8.06
CA ARG A 177 12.44 -10.49 9.30
C ARG A 177 12.89 -11.93 9.13
N ALA A 178 12.12 -12.76 8.41
CA ALA A 178 12.47 -14.16 8.15
C ALA A 178 13.72 -14.27 7.24
N MET A 179 13.87 -13.38 6.26
CA MET A 179 15.07 -13.30 5.42
C MET A 179 16.29 -12.87 6.23
N LEU A 180 16.19 -11.82 7.04
CA LEU A 180 17.27 -11.36 7.92
C LEU A 180 17.67 -12.42 8.96
N GLY A 181 16.73 -13.27 9.38
CA GLY A 181 16.97 -14.43 10.24
C GLY A 181 17.64 -15.63 9.54
N GLY A 182 17.94 -15.52 8.24
CA GLY A 182 18.63 -16.57 7.47
C GLY A 182 17.74 -17.76 7.06
N HIS A 183 16.42 -17.64 7.19
CA HIS A 183 15.50 -18.73 6.83
C HIS A 183 15.26 -18.83 5.32
N TYR A 184 15.48 -17.74 4.57
CA TYR A 184 15.25 -17.64 3.13
C TYR A 184 16.39 -16.90 2.45
N ALA A 185 16.77 -17.38 1.27
CA ALA A 185 17.83 -16.79 0.48
C ALA A 185 17.42 -15.48 -0.21
N ALA A 186 16.14 -15.32 -0.53
CA ALA A 186 15.63 -14.14 -1.23
C ALA A 186 14.12 -13.92 -1.02
N GLY A 187 13.65 -12.74 -1.42
CA GLY A 187 12.23 -12.38 -1.50
C GLY A 187 12.04 -10.98 -2.06
N LEU A 188 10.84 -10.69 -2.57
CA LEU A 188 10.48 -9.34 -2.99
C LEU A 188 10.14 -8.47 -1.78
N LEU A 189 10.78 -7.33 -1.67
CA LEU A 189 10.51 -6.31 -0.64
C LEU A 189 10.21 -4.97 -1.31
N ALA A 190 9.13 -4.33 -0.89
CA ALA A 190 8.81 -2.98 -1.34
C ALA A 190 9.57 -1.94 -0.51
N THR A 191 9.88 -0.78 -1.10
CA THR A 191 10.42 0.36 -0.34
C THR A 191 9.41 0.77 0.76
N PRO A 192 9.88 0.98 2.01
CA PRO A 192 11.28 1.09 2.45
C PRO A 192 11.97 -0.23 2.89
N LEU A 193 11.28 -1.35 2.93
CA LEU A 193 11.83 -2.62 3.46
C LEU A 193 13.06 -3.09 2.67
N ASP A 194 13.11 -2.84 1.37
CA ASP A 194 14.28 -3.14 0.53
C ASP A 194 15.50 -2.30 0.93
N ARG A 195 15.28 -1.06 1.39
CA ARG A 195 16.38 -0.19 1.89
C ARG A 195 16.89 -0.68 3.23
N ILE A 196 15.98 -1.04 4.14
CA ILE A 196 16.32 -1.64 5.44
C ILE A 196 17.12 -2.93 5.24
N ALA A 197 16.67 -3.81 4.33
CA ALA A 197 17.39 -5.06 4.04
C ALA A 197 18.79 -4.78 3.41
N ALA A 198 18.91 -3.79 2.51
CA ALA A 198 20.20 -3.40 1.93
C ALA A 198 21.17 -2.86 2.98
N ASP A 199 20.69 -2.07 3.96
CA ASP A 199 21.48 -1.59 5.09
C ASP A 199 22.01 -2.74 5.96
N GLN A 200 21.29 -3.86 6.00
CA GLN A 200 21.71 -5.11 6.66
C GLN A 200 22.54 -6.03 5.77
N GLY A 201 23.05 -5.53 4.62
CA GLY A 201 23.96 -6.25 3.73
C GLY A 201 23.29 -7.11 2.66
N PHE A 202 21.96 -7.08 2.52
CA PHE A 202 21.28 -7.82 1.46
C PHE A 202 21.55 -7.20 0.09
N THR A 203 21.75 -8.05 -0.93
CA THR A 203 22.00 -7.65 -2.32
C THR A 203 20.67 -7.44 -3.05
N ARG A 204 20.53 -6.34 -3.79
CA ARG A 204 19.40 -6.15 -4.71
C ARG A 204 19.71 -6.74 -6.07
N LEU A 205 19.03 -7.82 -6.43
CA LEU A 205 19.22 -8.52 -7.72
C LEU A 205 18.43 -7.89 -8.87
N GLY A 206 17.42 -7.08 -8.58
CA GLY A 206 16.61 -6.41 -9.59
C GLY A 206 15.36 -5.77 -9.01
N THR A 207 14.61 -5.07 -9.85
CA THR A 207 13.32 -4.44 -9.49
C THR A 207 12.21 -4.89 -10.43
N ALA A 208 10.96 -4.88 -9.96
CA ALA A 208 9.80 -5.17 -10.79
C ALA A 208 9.72 -4.21 -12.00
N ARG A 209 9.93 -2.92 -11.80
CA ARG A 209 9.96 -1.91 -12.86
C ARG A 209 11.06 -2.19 -13.89
N GLY A 210 12.27 -2.51 -13.46
CA GLY A 210 13.40 -2.83 -14.36
C GLY A 210 13.13 -4.07 -15.22
N LEU A 211 12.35 -5.03 -14.69
CA LEU A 211 11.98 -6.25 -15.38
C LEU A 211 10.78 -6.07 -16.34
N LEU A 212 9.73 -5.38 -15.89
CA LEU A 212 8.41 -5.37 -16.53
C LEU A 212 8.10 -4.05 -17.24
N GLY A 213 8.83 -2.97 -16.93
CA GLY A 213 8.48 -1.62 -17.37
C GLY A 213 7.30 -1.08 -16.57
N ARG A 214 6.13 -0.91 -17.21
CA ARG A 214 4.90 -0.46 -16.53
C ARG A 214 4.26 -1.61 -15.77
N TYR A 215 3.82 -1.33 -14.56
CA TYR A 215 3.08 -2.25 -13.71
C TYR A 215 2.15 -1.44 -12.80
N GLN A 216 0.87 -1.79 -12.74
CA GLN A 216 -0.02 -1.21 -11.73
C GLN A 216 0.15 -2.00 -10.45
N GLY A 217 0.74 -1.37 -9.46
CA GLY A 217 0.92 -1.94 -8.14
C GLY A 217 -0.33 -1.80 -7.28
N ARG A 218 -0.29 -0.90 -6.31
CA ARG A 218 -1.42 -0.71 -5.40
C ARG A 218 -2.51 0.12 -6.02
N THR A 219 -3.74 -0.28 -5.69
CA THR A 219 -4.98 0.39 -6.07
C THR A 219 -5.92 0.41 -4.87
N GLY A 220 -6.78 1.42 -4.81
CA GLY A 220 -7.96 1.39 -3.96
C GLY A 220 -9.05 0.59 -4.65
N PHE A 221 -9.60 -0.43 -3.97
CA PHE A 221 -10.71 -1.21 -4.50
C PHE A 221 -11.66 -1.72 -3.42
N ALA A 222 -12.90 -2.02 -3.81
CA ALA A 222 -13.96 -2.53 -2.96
C ALA A 222 -14.96 -3.35 -3.78
N GLN A 223 -15.95 -3.95 -3.12
CA GLN A 223 -17.10 -4.56 -3.79
C GLN A 223 -17.93 -3.48 -4.51
N ARG A 224 -18.36 -3.72 -5.76
CA ARG A 224 -19.21 -2.80 -6.54
C ARG A 224 -20.50 -2.43 -5.83
N SER A 225 -21.12 -3.40 -5.13
CA SER A 225 -22.31 -3.17 -4.34
C SER A 225 -22.08 -2.15 -3.24
N TRP A 226 -20.99 -2.29 -2.49
CA TRP A 226 -20.63 -1.35 -1.43
C TRP A 226 -20.32 0.04 -1.99
N ILE A 227 -19.56 0.13 -3.08
CA ILE A 227 -19.25 1.41 -3.75
C ILE A 227 -20.52 2.13 -4.17
N ARG A 228 -21.46 1.43 -4.81
CA ARG A 228 -22.74 2.00 -5.26
C ARG A 228 -23.54 2.61 -4.10
N ASP A 229 -23.56 1.93 -2.96
CA ASP A 229 -24.34 2.35 -1.80
C ASP A 229 -23.58 3.42 -0.97
N ASN A 230 -22.26 3.63 -1.22
CA ASN A 230 -21.38 4.51 -0.48
C ASN A 230 -20.52 5.42 -1.40
N GLU A 231 -21.01 5.78 -2.59
CA GLU A 231 -20.24 6.51 -3.61
C GLU A 231 -19.63 7.81 -3.05
N ALA A 232 -20.39 8.57 -2.26
CA ALA A 232 -19.91 9.82 -1.67
C ALA A 232 -18.70 9.59 -0.73
N ALA A 233 -18.70 8.49 0.04
CA ALA A 233 -17.60 8.14 0.92
C ALA A 233 -16.36 7.69 0.12
N VAL A 234 -16.54 6.96 -0.99
CA VAL A 234 -15.44 6.58 -1.90
C VAL A 234 -14.81 7.82 -2.53
N ILE A 235 -15.62 8.76 -3.01
CA ILE A 235 -15.13 10.04 -3.55
C ILE A 235 -14.39 10.84 -2.47
N GLY A 236 -14.92 10.90 -1.24
CA GLY A 236 -14.27 11.53 -0.09
C GLY A 236 -12.92 10.89 0.22
N PHE A 237 -12.84 9.55 0.18
CA PHE A 237 -11.60 8.80 0.38
C PHE A 237 -10.55 9.13 -0.70
N MET A 238 -10.94 9.15 -1.98
CA MET A 238 -10.06 9.51 -3.08
C MET A 238 -9.52 10.95 -2.94
N ARG A 239 -10.39 11.91 -2.59
CA ARG A 239 -10.00 13.31 -2.36
C ARG A 239 -9.03 13.45 -1.20
N ALA A 240 -9.27 12.77 -0.09
CA ALA A 240 -8.37 12.76 1.05
C ALA A 240 -6.98 12.18 0.71
N TYR A 241 -6.94 11.11 -0.12
CA TYR A 241 -5.68 10.56 -0.64
C TYR A 241 -4.98 11.56 -1.57
N ARG A 242 -5.72 12.28 -2.41
CA ARG A 242 -5.14 13.31 -3.28
C ARG A 242 -4.53 14.45 -2.48
N ASP A 243 -5.24 14.96 -1.47
CA ASP A 243 -4.71 15.99 -0.58
C ASP A 243 -3.45 15.49 0.16
N ALA A 244 -3.41 14.20 0.53
CA ALA A 244 -2.22 13.59 1.12
C ALA A 244 -1.06 13.48 0.11
N MET A 245 -1.32 13.17 -1.16
CA MET A 245 -0.29 13.18 -2.20
C MET A 245 0.24 14.60 -2.43
N ASP A 246 -0.62 15.60 -2.55
CA ASP A 246 -0.20 16.99 -2.72
C ASP A 246 0.63 17.48 -1.53
N TRP A 247 0.25 17.10 -0.31
CA TRP A 247 1.03 17.38 0.90
C TRP A 247 2.39 16.69 0.88
N LEU A 248 2.48 15.44 0.45
CA LEU A 248 3.73 14.66 0.38
C LEU A 248 4.69 15.22 -0.66
N TYR A 249 4.20 15.68 -1.80
CA TYR A 249 5.02 16.25 -2.86
C TYR A 249 5.42 17.71 -2.59
N ASP A 250 4.89 18.37 -1.55
CA ASP A 250 5.41 19.65 -1.08
C ASP A 250 6.72 19.41 -0.31
N CYS A 251 7.82 19.94 -0.83
CA CYS A 251 9.16 19.80 -0.26
C CYS A 251 9.27 20.31 1.19
N ASN A 252 8.43 21.27 1.60
CA ASN A 252 8.38 21.78 2.96
C ASN A 252 7.92 20.73 3.98
N ASN A 253 7.20 19.70 3.55
CA ASN A 253 6.67 18.65 4.40
C ASN A 253 7.59 17.43 4.52
N ARG A 254 8.74 17.42 3.82
CA ARG A 254 9.63 16.26 3.73
C ARG A 254 10.13 15.77 5.09
N GLY A 255 10.43 16.68 6.01
CA GLY A 255 10.82 16.34 7.38
C GLY A 255 9.70 15.67 8.17
N ALA A 256 8.47 16.16 8.04
CA ALA A 256 7.30 15.57 8.69
C ALA A 256 6.92 14.21 8.08
N ALA A 257 7.06 14.03 6.76
CA ALA A 257 6.90 12.75 6.09
C ALA A 257 7.93 11.71 6.56
N ALA A 258 9.22 12.11 6.71
CA ALA A 258 10.26 11.25 7.27
C ALA A 258 9.94 10.82 8.71
N ALA A 259 9.45 11.74 9.54
CA ALA A 259 9.05 11.44 10.91
C ALA A 259 7.90 10.42 10.97
N LEU A 260 6.96 10.43 10.01
CA LEU A 260 5.90 9.42 9.91
C LEU A 260 6.46 8.03 9.56
N LEU A 261 7.45 7.93 8.65
CA LEU A 261 8.12 6.66 8.36
C LEU A 261 8.82 6.11 9.60
N ILE A 262 9.57 6.94 10.32
CA ILE A 262 10.29 6.56 11.54
C ILE A 262 9.32 6.11 12.65
N ALA A 263 8.21 6.81 12.81
CA ALA A 263 7.23 6.49 13.84
C ALA A 263 6.50 5.15 13.59
N ASN A 264 6.44 4.68 12.33
CA ASN A 264 5.72 3.48 11.93
C ASN A 264 6.62 2.26 11.69
N ASP A 265 7.95 2.40 11.74
CA ASP A 265 8.88 1.28 11.59
C ASP A 265 10.12 1.48 12.50
N ALA A 266 10.27 0.62 13.49
CA ALA A 266 11.36 0.69 14.46
C ALA A 266 12.78 0.51 13.86
N ALA A 267 12.88 -0.08 12.65
CA ALA A 267 14.14 -0.21 11.92
C ALA A 267 14.47 1.01 11.05
N MET A 268 13.56 1.99 10.99
CA MET A 268 13.71 3.17 10.15
C MET A 268 14.61 4.22 10.81
N THR A 269 15.80 4.41 10.27
CA THR A 269 16.68 5.52 10.66
C THR A 269 16.32 6.80 9.89
N PRO A 270 16.75 8.01 10.34
CA PRO A 270 16.53 9.24 9.58
C PRO A 270 17.11 9.19 8.15
N GLU A 271 18.25 8.54 7.95
CA GLU A 271 18.86 8.40 6.64
C GLU A 271 18.05 7.45 5.73
N LEU A 272 17.62 6.30 6.25
CA LEU A 272 16.75 5.37 5.52
C LEU A 272 15.41 6.02 5.17
N ALA A 273 14.84 6.82 6.07
CA ALA A 273 13.61 7.55 5.80
C ALA A 273 13.79 8.55 4.65
N ARG A 274 14.90 9.30 4.63
CA ARG A 274 15.23 10.23 3.54
C ARG A 274 15.37 9.50 2.20
N GLN A 275 16.17 8.44 2.14
CA GLN A 275 16.36 7.62 0.93
C GLN A 275 15.05 6.99 0.46
N SER A 276 14.19 6.55 1.38
CA SER A 276 12.89 6.00 1.05
C SER A 276 11.96 7.05 0.44
N LEU A 277 11.96 8.29 0.98
CA LEU A 277 11.18 9.38 0.41
C LEU A 277 11.68 9.79 -0.97
N ASP A 278 13.01 9.68 -1.26
CA ASP A 278 13.54 9.94 -2.60
C ASP A 278 12.97 8.97 -3.65
N ILE A 279 12.65 7.74 -3.25
CA ILE A 279 12.03 6.73 -4.12
C ILE A 279 10.50 6.89 -4.16
N LEU A 280 9.86 7.00 -3.01
CA LEU A 280 8.41 7.04 -2.89
C LEU A 280 7.81 8.32 -3.52
N LEU A 281 8.57 9.42 -3.52
CA LEU A 281 8.16 10.73 -4.04
C LEU A 281 8.95 11.13 -5.29
N ASP A 282 9.56 10.17 -6.01
CA ASP A 282 10.12 10.44 -7.33
C ASP A 282 8.99 10.86 -8.29
N GLU A 283 9.19 11.94 -9.02
CA GLU A 283 8.13 12.54 -9.85
C GLU A 283 7.67 11.64 -11.01
N LYS A 284 8.51 10.72 -11.45
CA LYS A 284 8.21 9.81 -12.58
C LYS A 284 7.81 8.42 -12.13
N ASN A 285 8.40 7.97 -11.03
CA ASN A 285 8.36 6.58 -10.61
C ASN A 285 7.89 6.40 -9.15
N GLY A 286 7.50 7.49 -8.49
CA GLY A 286 6.97 7.50 -7.13
C GLY A 286 5.48 7.17 -7.08
N PHE A 287 4.84 7.60 -6.01
CA PHE A 287 3.38 7.52 -5.91
C PHE A 287 2.71 8.27 -7.06
N PHE A 288 1.61 7.74 -7.55
CA PHE A 288 0.79 8.38 -8.59
C PHE A 288 0.05 9.58 -7.99
N ARG A 289 0.59 10.78 -8.25
CA ARG A 289 0.08 12.00 -7.65
C ARG A 289 -1.36 12.29 -8.02
N ASP A 290 -1.77 11.93 -9.23
CA ASP A 290 -3.14 12.09 -9.75
C ASP A 290 -4.10 10.98 -9.36
N LEU A 291 -3.59 9.90 -8.73
CA LEU A 291 -4.34 8.69 -8.38
C LEU A 291 -4.97 7.98 -9.60
N ALA A 292 -4.52 8.26 -10.80
CA ALA A 292 -5.03 7.62 -12.01
C ALA A 292 -4.62 6.14 -12.05
N LEU A 293 -5.51 5.30 -12.56
CA LEU A 293 -5.23 3.89 -12.84
C LEU A 293 -4.38 3.76 -14.11
N ASP A 294 -3.24 3.06 -14.00
CA ASP A 294 -2.37 2.76 -15.14
C ASP A 294 -2.88 1.52 -15.90
N LEU A 295 -3.72 1.73 -16.93
CA LEU A 295 -4.30 0.64 -17.70
C LEU A 295 -3.25 -0.22 -18.41
N GLU A 296 -2.11 0.34 -18.85
CA GLU A 296 -1.01 -0.43 -19.42
C GLU A 296 -0.31 -1.27 -18.33
N GLY A 297 -0.12 -0.69 -17.14
CA GLY A 297 0.38 -1.42 -15.99
C GLY A 297 -0.56 -2.57 -15.58
N ILE A 298 -1.88 -2.38 -15.69
CA ILE A 298 -2.87 -3.46 -15.47
C ILE A 298 -2.74 -4.55 -16.54
N ARG A 299 -2.55 -4.22 -17.82
CA ARG A 299 -2.30 -5.24 -18.86
C ARG A 299 -1.07 -6.09 -18.56
N THR A 300 -0.02 -5.50 -17.97
CA THR A 300 1.15 -6.27 -17.50
C THR A 300 0.76 -7.25 -16.39
N VAL A 301 -0.08 -6.84 -15.43
CA VAL A 301 -0.62 -7.75 -14.39
C VAL A 301 -1.41 -8.90 -15.03
N LEU A 302 -2.30 -8.60 -15.99
CA LEU A 302 -3.10 -9.60 -16.70
C LEU A 302 -2.23 -10.59 -17.49
N ALA A 303 -1.15 -10.11 -18.12
CA ALA A 303 -0.20 -10.98 -18.84
C ALA A 303 0.51 -11.96 -17.89
N LEU A 304 0.94 -11.51 -16.72
CA LEU A 304 1.52 -12.41 -15.68
C LEU A 304 0.49 -13.42 -15.18
N ARG A 305 -0.77 -13.01 -14.99
CA ARG A 305 -1.85 -13.91 -14.58
C ARG A 305 -2.21 -14.90 -15.66
N THR A 306 -2.22 -14.49 -16.92
CA THR A 306 -2.37 -15.38 -18.07
C THR A 306 -1.26 -16.43 -18.08
N ARG A 307 -0.02 -16.05 -17.78
CA ARG A 307 1.13 -16.96 -17.82
C ARG A 307 1.19 -17.93 -16.64
N PHE A 308 0.92 -17.46 -15.43
CA PHE A 308 1.20 -18.18 -14.19
C PHE A 308 -0.03 -18.55 -13.37
N GLY A 309 -1.19 -17.98 -13.68
CA GLY A 309 -2.42 -18.19 -12.93
C GLY A 309 -3.03 -19.58 -13.13
N VAL A 310 -3.67 -20.10 -12.10
CA VAL A 310 -4.41 -21.37 -12.12
C VAL A 310 -5.78 -21.12 -11.50
N PRO A 311 -6.89 -21.47 -12.18
CA PRO A 311 -6.98 -22.08 -13.52
C PRO A 311 -6.40 -21.18 -14.62
N GLN A 312 -5.92 -21.83 -15.71
CA GLN A 312 -5.36 -21.11 -16.86
C GLN A 312 -6.46 -20.30 -17.54
N LYS A 313 -6.21 -19.00 -17.75
CA LYS A 313 -7.11 -18.06 -18.43
C LYS A 313 -6.31 -17.11 -19.32
N THR A 314 -6.90 -16.64 -20.41
CA THR A 314 -6.34 -15.56 -21.23
C THR A 314 -6.98 -14.24 -20.80
N LEU A 315 -6.21 -13.37 -20.16
CA LEU A 315 -6.66 -12.10 -19.60
C LEU A 315 -5.95 -10.97 -20.35
N THR A 316 -6.71 -10.11 -21.04
CA THR A 316 -6.12 -9.03 -21.87
C THR A 316 -6.79 -7.67 -21.65
N ASP A 317 -8.06 -7.66 -21.23
CA ASP A 317 -8.85 -6.44 -21.08
C ASP A 317 -8.90 -6.00 -19.62
N PRO A 318 -8.39 -4.79 -19.26
CA PRO A 318 -8.48 -4.25 -17.92
C PRO A 318 -9.89 -3.74 -17.52
N ALA A 319 -10.78 -3.49 -18.49
CA ALA A 319 -12.08 -2.86 -18.24
C ALA A 319 -12.95 -3.55 -17.18
N PRO A 320 -13.02 -4.88 -17.06
CA PRO A 320 -13.81 -5.54 -16.03
C PRO A 320 -13.37 -5.23 -14.58
N TYR A 321 -12.13 -4.81 -14.38
CA TYR A 321 -11.49 -4.66 -13.07
C TYR A 321 -11.44 -3.22 -12.56
N VAL A 322 -11.87 -2.22 -13.37
CA VAL A 322 -11.72 -0.80 -13.06
C VAL A 322 -13.03 -0.04 -13.20
N ASP A 323 -13.23 1.00 -12.37
CA ASP A 323 -14.26 2.01 -12.55
C ASP A 323 -13.61 3.40 -12.66
N LEU A 324 -13.43 3.86 -13.90
CA LEU A 324 -12.84 5.15 -14.20
C LEU A 324 -13.79 6.32 -13.95
N THR A 325 -15.11 6.07 -13.80
CA THR A 325 -16.10 7.13 -13.60
C THR A 325 -15.97 7.76 -12.23
N LEU A 326 -15.54 7.00 -11.22
CA LEU A 326 -15.30 7.50 -9.88
C LEU A 326 -14.15 8.51 -9.83
N HIS A 327 -13.08 8.27 -10.61
CA HIS A 327 -11.95 9.19 -10.72
C HIS A 327 -12.41 10.53 -11.32
N ALA A 328 -13.17 10.50 -12.41
CA ALA A 328 -13.74 11.70 -13.03
C ALA A 328 -14.66 12.48 -12.04
N LYS A 329 -15.57 11.77 -11.34
CA LYS A 329 -16.43 12.39 -10.32
C LYS A 329 -15.64 13.01 -9.15
N ALA A 330 -14.52 12.41 -8.79
CA ALA A 330 -13.69 12.91 -7.70
C ALA A 330 -12.92 14.19 -8.10
N PHE A 331 -12.43 14.30 -9.34
CA PHE A 331 -11.39 15.25 -9.72
C PHE A 331 -11.74 16.19 -10.88
N ASP A 332 -12.59 15.78 -11.86
CA ASP A 332 -12.86 16.59 -13.07
C ASP A 332 -13.83 17.75 -12.83
N ASN A 333 -14.50 17.80 -11.67
CA ASN A 333 -15.45 18.84 -11.30
C ASN A 333 -14.87 19.91 -10.35
N ARG A 334 -13.55 20.11 -10.36
CA ARG A 334 -12.89 21.16 -9.57
C ARG A 334 -12.41 22.31 -10.46
#